data_2eb51a338000c858a49aff41758060da
#
_entry.id   2eb51a338000c858a49aff41758060da
#
_cell.length_a   1.000
_cell.length_b   1.000
_cell.length_c   1.000
_cell.angle_alpha   90.00
_cell.angle_beta   90.00
_cell.angle_gamma   90.00
#
_symmetry.space_group_name_H-M   'P 1'
#
loop_
_entity.id
_entity.type
_entity.pdbx_description
1 polymer ?
#
loop_
_entity_poly.entity_id
_entity_poly.type
_entity_poly.pdbx_seq_one_letter_code
_entity_poly.pdbx_strand_id
1 'polypeptide(L)'
;MLVLNHVNDVLYLKPPNGIDLNNTPIRGKIRDYSISISGSEHLKINGLTFFATTIHTSGSNNIEISESNFYFPSHSRRMLGDLSGANVTTFGTGSGNTARVDSSIVSGCLFINTEGEALVIKGNNNTIKNSYFRNIDWSATELNGLMVSVFVD
;
A
#
# COMPACT_ATOMS: atom_id res chain seq x y z
N MET A 1 -17.34 11.33 -9.53
CA MET A 1 -16.65 12.45 -8.85
C MET A 1 -17.05 12.41 -7.39
N LEU A 2 -16.09 12.51 -6.49
CA LEU A 2 -16.27 12.54 -5.05
C LEU A 2 -15.79 13.91 -4.55
N VAL A 3 -16.58 14.61 -3.74
CA VAL A 3 -16.19 15.90 -3.18
C VAL A 3 -16.57 15.93 -1.69
N LEU A 4 -15.60 16.17 -0.83
CA LEU A 4 -15.81 16.41 0.59
C LEU A 4 -15.90 17.92 0.84
N ASN A 5 -17.00 18.36 1.46
CA ASN A 5 -17.13 19.71 1.95
C ASN A 5 -16.67 19.76 3.42
N HIS A 6 -15.49 20.33 3.66
CA HIS A 6 -14.91 20.41 4.99
C HIS A 6 -15.60 21.39 5.93
N VAL A 7 -16.52 22.23 5.43
CA VAL A 7 -17.23 23.19 6.30
C VAL A 7 -18.32 22.50 7.11
N ASN A 8 -18.92 21.47 6.54
CA ASN A 8 -20.05 20.77 7.18
C ASN A 8 -19.88 19.24 7.19
N ASP A 9 -18.70 18.75 6.85
CA ASP A 9 -18.32 17.32 6.79
C ASP A 9 -19.27 16.48 5.91
N VAL A 10 -19.79 17.09 4.84
CA VAL A 10 -20.67 16.40 3.90
C VAL A 10 -19.89 15.90 2.70
N LEU A 11 -20.08 14.62 2.41
CA LEU A 11 -19.50 13.97 1.25
C LEU A 11 -20.50 13.93 0.09
N TYR A 12 -20.15 14.60 -1.01
CA TYR A 12 -20.93 14.59 -2.24
C TYR A 12 -20.38 13.53 -3.19
N LEU A 13 -21.21 12.59 -3.58
CA LEU A 13 -20.86 11.53 -4.51
C LEU A 13 -21.71 11.66 -5.77
N LYS A 14 -21.07 11.76 -6.94
CA LYS A 14 -21.72 11.60 -8.22
C LYS A 14 -21.48 10.16 -8.70
N PRO A 15 -22.50 9.30 -8.68
CA PRO A 15 -22.34 7.92 -9.13
C PRO A 15 -22.15 7.84 -10.65
N PRO A 16 -21.61 6.75 -11.16
CA PRO A 16 -21.72 6.41 -12.57
C PRO A 16 -23.17 6.34 -13.02
N ASN A 17 -23.40 6.55 -14.32
CA ASN A 17 -24.74 6.48 -14.87
C ASN A 17 -25.37 5.10 -14.63
N GLY A 18 -26.62 5.09 -14.18
CA GLY A 18 -27.36 3.85 -13.91
C GLY A 18 -27.15 3.24 -12.53
N ILE A 19 -26.35 3.85 -11.67
CA ILE A 19 -26.17 3.39 -10.28
C ILE A 19 -27.15 4.12 -9.35
N ASP A 20 -28.01 3.35 -8.69
CA ASP A 20 -28.85 3.84 -7.60
C ASP A 20 -28.14 3.71 -6.26
N LEU A 21 -27.75 4.85 -5.69
CA LEU A 21 -27.01 4.89 -4.41
C LEU A 21 -27.83 4.40 -3.21
N ASN A 22 -29.15 4.41 -3.28
CA ASN A 22 -30.00 3.93 -2.19
C ASN A 22 -29.94 2.40 -2.05
N ASN A 23 -29.62 1.71 -3.17
CA ASN A 23 -29.57 0.26 -3.24
C ASN A 23 -28.16 -0.28 -3.48
N THR A 24 -27.14 0.59 -3.53
CA THR A 24 -25.76 0.20 -3.79
C THR A 24 -24.90 0.47 -2.56
N PRO A 25 -24.25 -0.55 -1.98
CA PRO A 25 -23.36 -0.34 -0.84
C PRO A 25 -22.14 0.47 -1.25
N ILE A 26 -21.91 1.56 -0.53
CA ILE A 26 -20.74 2.40 -0.68
C ILE A 26 -19.74 2.01 0.43
N ARG A 27 -18.50 1.77 0.03
CA ARG A 27 -17.41 1.48 0.96
C ARG A 27 -16.37 2.58 0.87
N GLY A 28 -15.95 3.10 1.99
CA GLY A 28 -14.86 4.08 2.11
C GLY A 28 -13.68 3.49 2.86
N LYS A 29 -12.47 3.87 2.47
CA LYS A 29 -11.25 3.54 3.20
C LYS A 29 -11.22 4.37 4.48
N ILE A 30 -11.05 3.71 5.63
CA ILE A 30 -10.93 4.35 6.95
C ILE A 30 -9.60 4.06 7.64
N ARG A 31 -8.80 3.13 7.09
CA ARG A 31 -7.50 2.75 7.65
C ARG A 31 -6.46 2.74 6.55
N ASP A 32 -5.29 3.24 6.86
CA ASP A 32 -4.16 3.21 5.94
C ASP A 32 -3.61 1.80 5.77
N TYR A 33 -3.47 1.08 6.86
CA TYR A 33 -2.97 -0.28 6.89
C TYR A 33 -3.97 -1.21 7.57
N SER A 34 -4.22 -2.36 6.95
CA SER A 34 -5.01 -3.44 7.57
C SER A 34 -4.17 -4.29 8.51
N ILE A 35 -2.89 -4.42 8.21
CA ILE A 35 -1.92 -5.14 9.03
C ILE A 35 -0.71 -4.23 9.24
N SER A 36 -0.34 -4.05 10.49
CA SER A 36 0.89 -3.35 10.88
C SER A 36 1.72 -4.28 11.76
N ILE A 37 2.96 -4.53 11.32
CA ILE A 37 3.90 -5.45 11.96
C ILE A 37 5.11 -4.63 12.40
N SER A 38 5.50 -4.76 13.64
CA SER A 38 6.67 -4.09 14.18
C SER A 38 7.45 -5.02 15.10
N GLY A 39 8.77 -5.09 14.91
CA GLY A 39 9.66 -5.86 15.77
C GLY A 39 9.36 -7.37 15.78
N SER A 40 8.84 -7.92 14.68
CA SER A 40 8.42 -9.32 14.60
C SER A 40 9.38 -10.13 13.74
N GLU A 41 9.44 -11.43 14.00
CA GLU A 41 10.26 -12.36 13.23
C GLU A 41 9.45 -13.59 12.82
N HIS A 42 9.86 -14.18 11.68
CA HIS A 42 9.30 -15.45 11.19
C HIS A 42 7.79 -15.46 10.97
N LEU A 43 7.25 -14.36 10.45
CA LEU A 43 5.82 -14.23 10.17
C LEU A 43 5.55 -14.50 8.69
N LYS A 44 4.51 -15.29 8.43
CA LYS A 44 4.04 -15.57 7.08
C LYS A 44 2.62 -15.10 6.88
N ILE A 45 2.41 -14.34 5.80
CA ILE A 45 1.11 -13.91 5.29
C ILE A 45 0.94 -14.55 3.91
N ASN A 46 -0.09 -15.38 3.77
CA ASN A 46 -0.28 -16.14 2.54
C ASN A 46 -1.75 -16.13 2.10
N GLY A 47 -1.98 -15.95 0.79
CA GLY A 47 -3.29 -16.16 0.17
C GLY A 47 -4.34 -15.11 0.54
N LEU A 48 -3.96 -13.92 1.00
CA LEU A 48 -4.91 -12.87 1.38
C LEU A 48 -5.20 -11.92 0.23
N THR A 49 -6.39 -11.35 0.25
CA THR A 49 -6.78 -10.26 -0.66
C THR A 49 -7.00 -8.98 0.12
N PHE A 50 -6.27 -7.95 -0.25
CA PHE A 50 -6.35 -6.60 0.29
C PHE A 50 -7.06 -5.71 -0.73
N PHE A 51 -8.11 -5.01 -0.30
CA PHE A 51 -8.84 -4.08 -1.15
C PHE A 51 -8.86 -2.69 -0.51
N ALA A 52 -8.32 -1.70 -1.20
CA ALA A 52 -8.18 -0.32 -0.74
C ALA A 52 -7.41 -0.18 0.58
N THR A 53 -6.53 -1.13 0.88
CA THR A 53 -5.69 -1.16 2.08
C THR A 53 -4.44 -2.00 1.81
N THR A 54 -3.48 -1.96 2.72
CA THR A 54 -2.21 -2.66 2.54
C THR A 54 -1.57 -3.06 3.87
N ILE A 55 -0.32 -3.48 3.81
CA ILE A 55 0.49 -3.94 4.93
C ILE A 55 1.62 -2.95 5.17
N HIS A 56 1.93 -2.74 6.42
CA HIS A 56 3.10 -2.02 6.88
C HIS A 56 3.95 -2.91 7.79
N THR A 57 5.25 -2.99 7.50
CA THR A 57 6.21 -3.70 8.37
C THR A 57 7.39 -2.82 8.70
N SER A 58 7.89 -2.93 9.91
CA SER A 58 9.02 -2.13 10.39
C SER A 58 9.82 -2.89 11.45
N GLY A 59 11.16 -2.81 11.41
CA GLY A 59 12.04 -3.42 12.41
C GLY A 59 11.83 -4.93 12.56
N SER A 60 11.59 -5.63 11.44
CA SER A 60 11.19 -7.04 11.45
C SER A 60 12.12 -7.85 10.56
N ASN A 61 12.20 -9.16 10.79
CA ASN A 61 13.06 -10.07 10.03
C ASN A 61 12.28 -11.32 9.59
N ASN A 62 12.71 -11.91 8.47
CA ASN A 62 12.13 -13.16 7.97
C ASN A 62 10.61 -13.09 7.80
N ILE A 63 10.12 -12.00 7.24
CA ILE A 63 8.70 -11.83 6.91
C ILE A 63 8.46 -12.37 5.50
N GLU A 64 7.49 -13.25 5.35
CA GLU A 64 7.05 -13.75 4.06
C GLU A 64 5.65 -13.25 3.74
N ILE A 65 5.49 -12.60 2.58
CA ILE A 65 4.18 -12.32 1.99
C ILE A 65 4.11 -13.08 0.67
N SER A 66 3.16 -14.01 0.58
CA SER A 66 3.06 -14.86 -0.60
C SER A 66 1.62 -15.05 -1.07
N GLU A 67 1.46 -15.28 -2.39
CA GLU A 67 0.18 -15.60 -3.05
C GLU A 67 -0.97 -14.64 -2.66
N SER A 68 -0.63 -13.37 -2.43
CA SER A 68 -1.57 -12.36 -1.94
C SER A 68 -1.85 -11.29 -2.98
N ASN A 69 -3.08 -10.77 -2.98
CA ASN A 69 -3.54 -9.80 -3.95
C ASN A 69 -3.76 -8.45 -3.30
N PHE A 70 -3.24 -7.40 -3.93
CA PHE A 70 -3.37 -6.01 -3.48
C PHE A 70 -4.05 -5.19 -4.56
N TYR A 71 -5.30 -4.84 -4.35
CA TYR A 71 -6.10 -3.97 -5.21
C TYR A 71 -6.24 -2.59 -4.57
N PHE A 72 -5.80 -1.55 -5.28
CA PHE A 72 -5.78 -0.17 -4.78
C PHE A 72 -5.03 -0.04 -3.43
N PRO A 73 -3.84 -0.64 -3.28
CA PRO A 73 -3.18 -0.71 -1.98
C PRO A 73 -2.69 0.64 -1.46
N SER A 74 -2.34 1.53 -2.37
CA SER A 74 -1.82 2.86 -2.05
C SER A 74 -2.71 3.96 -2.59
N HIS A 75 -2.64 5.12 -1.96
CA HIS A 75 -3.21 6.35 -2.49
C HIS A 75 -2.28 7.51 -2.17
N SER A 76 -2.24 8.50 -3.04
CA SER A 76 -1.50 9.73 -2.85
C SER A 76 -2.45 10.83 -2.37
N ARG A 77 -2.02 11.59 -1.39
CA ARG A 77 -2.72 12.81 -0.96
C ARG A 77 -2.28 14.04 -1.74
N ARG A 78 -1.25 13.92 -2.57
CA ARG A 78 -0.69 15.04 -3.33
C ARG A 78 -1.69 15.71 -4.24
N MET A 79 -2.58 14.93 -4.85
CA MET A 79 -3.68 15.45 -5.67
C MET A 79 -4.66 16.32 -4.87
N LEU A 80 -4.69 16.16 -3.55
CA LEU A 80 -5.50 16.95 -2.62
C LEU A 80 -4.73 18.10 -1.97
N GLY A 81 -3.50 18.37 -2.45
CA GLY A 81 -2.64 19.42 -1.90
C GLY A 81 -1.87 19.02 -0.64
N ASP A 82 -1.99 17.78 -0.18
CA ASP A 82 -1.21 17.25 0.93
C ASP A 82 0.07 16.62 0.36
N LEU A 83 1.21 17.24 0.65
CA LEU A 83 2.52 16.77 0.22
C LEU A 83 3.10 15.66 1.13
N SER A 84 2.39 15.23 2.15
CA SER A 84 2.76 14.04 2.92
C SER A 84 2.71 12.80 2.02
N GLY A 85 3.60 11.84 2.28
CA GLY A 85 3.78 10.68 1.41
C GLY A 85 2.52 9.85 1.20
N ALA A 86 2.51 9.08 0.15
CA ALA A 86 1.47 8.08 -0.12
C ALA A 86 1.50 6.94 0.90
N ASN A 87 0.34 6.39 1.21
CA ASN A 87 0.28 5.12 1.93
C ASN A 87 0.56 3.99 0.94
N VAL A 88 1.58 3.24 1.19
CA VAL A 88 2.10 2.22 0.28
C VAL A 88 2.39 0.94 1.07
N THR A 89 2.37 -0.19 0.39
CA THR A 89 2.86 -1.44 0.98
C THR A 89 4.32 -1.27 1.35
N THR A 90 4.65 -1.34 2.63
CA THR A 90 6.01 -1.08 3.09
C THR A 90 6.61 -2.25 3.83
N PHE A 91 7.85 -2.54 3.49
CA PHE A 91 8.78 -3.39 4.20
C PHE A 91 9.92 -2.52 4.73
N GLY A 92 9.86 -2.18 6.00
CA GLY A 92 10.80 -1.26 6.62
C GLY A 92 10.50 0.21 6.31
N THR A 93 10.49 1.04 7.34
CA THR A 93 10.22 2.48 7.25
C THR A 93 11.21 3.25 8.08
N GLY A 94 11.41 4.52 7.74
CA GLY A 94 12.25 5.42 8.51
C GLY A 94 13.73 5.38 8.13
N SER A 95 14.52 6.06 8.92
CA SER A 95 15.97 6.11 8.81
C SER A 95 16.60 5.35 9.97
N GLY A 96 17.58 4.51 9.67
CA GLY A 96 18.33 3.76 10.67
C GLY A 96 17.98 2.27 10.74
N ASN A 97 18.84 1.54 11.46
CA ASN A 97 18.85 0.08 11.46
C ASN A 97 17.60 -0.57 12.07
N THR A 98 16.91 0.12 12.94
CA THR A 98 15.72 -0.41 13.63
C THR A 98 14.43 -0.34 12.83
N ALA A 99 14.42 0.40 11.73
CA ALA A 99 13.23 0.59 10.91
C ALA A 99 13.23 -0.26 9.62
N ARG A 100 14.29 -0.98 9.35
CA ARG A 100 14.43 -1.85 8.18
C ARG A 100 13.80 -3.22 8.40
N VAL A 101 13.61 -3.94 7.31
CA VAL A 101 13.19 -5.34 7.29
C VAL A 101 14.23 -6.13 6.53
N ASP A 102 14.76 -7.18 7.13
CA ASP A 102 15.82 -7.97 6.53
C ASP A 102 15.36 -9.41 6.24
N SER A 103 16.01 -10.05 5.28
CA SER A 103 15.83 -11.48 4.94
C SER A 103 14.37 -11.86 4.68
N SER A 104 13.61 -10.95 4.07
CA SER A 104 12.17 -11.11 3.86
C SER A 104 11.84 -11.37 2.39
N ILE A 105 10.68 -11.96 2.15
CA ILE A 105 10.27 -12.43 0.82
C ILE A 105 8.89 -11.91 0.47
N VAL A 106 8.75 -11.37 -0.74
CA VAL A 106 7.47 -11.14 -1.42
C VAL A 106 7.41 -12.02 -2.65
N SER A 107 6.46 -12.96 -2.70
CA SER A 107 6.41 -13.92 -3.80
C SER A 107 4.99 -14.23 -4.26
N GLY A 108 4.80 -14.37 -5.58
CA GLY A 108 3.50 -14.74 -6.16
C GLY A 108 2.40 -13.72 -5.88
N CYS A 109 2.75 -12.47 -5.61
CA CYS A 109 1.80 -11.42 -5.25
C CYS A 109 1.36 -10.61 -6.46
N LEU A 110 0.15 -10.07 -6.38
CA LEU A 110 -0.46 -9.23 -7.39
C LEU A 110 -0.67 -7.83 -6.82
N PHE A 111 -0.13 -6.80 -7.49
CA PHE A 111 -0.33 -5.40 -7.15
C PHE A 111 -1.00 -4.69 -8.33
N ILE A 112 -2.21 -4.17 -8.12
CA ILE A 112 -3.00 -3.55 -9.19
C ILE A 112 -3.59 -2.22 -8.74
N ASN A 113 -3.55 -1.24 -9.65
CA ASN A 113 -4.16 0.07 -9.52
C ASN A 113 -3.63 0.82 -8.29
N THR A 114 -2.34 1.03 -8.24
CA THR A 114 -1.71 1.87 -7.21
C THR A 114 -1.70 3.33 -7.66
N GLU A 115 -2.04 4.23 -6.79
CA GLU A 115 -1.96 5.66 -7.07
C GLU A 115 -0.53 6.20 -6.92
N GLY A 116 0.22 5.64 -5.99
CA GLY A 116 1.66 5.82 -5.83
C GLY A 116 2.39 4.51 -6.04
N GLU A 117 3.52 4.33 -5.36
CA GLU A 117 4.31 3.10 -5.45
C GLU A 117 3.49 1.86 -5.02
N ALA A 118 3.75 0.75 -5.67
CA ALA A 118 3.12 -0.52 -5.30
C ALA A 118 3.72 -1.11 -4.03
N LEU A 119 5.05 -1.01 -3.90
CA LEU A 119 5.81 -1.64 -2.84
C LEU A 119 7.09 -0.85 -2.57
N VAL A 120 7.35 -0.58 -1.31
CA VAL A 120 8.61 -0.01 -0.84
C VAL A 120 9.30 -1.03 0.07
N ILE A 121 10.55 -1.36 -0.22
CA ILE A 121 11.38 -2.26 0.59
C ILE A 121 12.62 -1.52 1.05
N LYS A 122 12.87 -1.56 2.35
CA LYS A 122 14.08 -0.98 2.98
C LYS A 122 14.72 -2.02 3.89
N GLY A 123 15.94 -2.40 3.57
CA GLY A 123 16.71 -3.39 4.33
C GLY A 123 17.53 -4.30 3.42
N ASN A 124 18.12 -5.33 4.02
CA ASN A 124 19.08 -6.21 3.36
C ASN A 124 18.49 -7.61 3.12
N ASN A 125 19.06 -8.30 2.12
CA ASN A 125 18.72 -9.71 1.81
C ASN A 125 17.22 -9.96 1.54
N ASN A 126 16.49 -8.95 1.08
CA ASN A 126 15.09 -9.10 0.72
C ASN A 126 14.94 -9.62 -0.72
N THR A 127 13.93 -10.41 -0.95
CA THR A 127 13.65 -11.01 -2.26
C THR A 127 12.24 -10.68 -2.72
N ILE A 128 12.11 -10.17 -3.94
CA ILE A 128 10.83 -10.08 -4.65
C ILE A 128 10.91 -11.05 -5.82
N LYS A 129 9.95 -11.96 -5.93
CA LYS A 129 9.91 -12.92 -7.04
C LYS A 129 8.48 -13.25 -7.47
N ASN A 130 8.32 -13.62 -8.75
CA ASN A 130 7.07 -14.15 -9.31
C ASN A 130 5.85 -13.27 -9.01
N SER A 131 6.04 -11.95 -8.86
CA SER A 131 4.97 -11.01 -8.54
C SER A 131 4.62 -10.17 -9.76
N TYR A 132 3.36 -9.77 -9.85
CA TYR A 132 2.83 -9.03 -10.99
C TYR A 132 2.38 -7.64 -10.56
N PHE A 133 2.82 -6.63 -11.30
CA PHE A 133 2.54 -5.22 -11.07
C PHE A 133 1.84 -4.61 -12.29
N ARG A 134 0.66 -4.01 -12.08
CA ARG A 134 -0.13 -3.41 -13.16
C ARG A 134 -0.80 -2.12 -12.74
N ASN A 135 -0.79 -1.13 -13.64
CA ASN A 135 -1.34 0.20 -13.39
C ASN A 135 -0.76 0.80 -12.11
N ILE A 136 0.57 0.88 -12.05
CA ILE A 136 1.31 1.42 -10.93
C ILE A 136 1.54 2.90 -11.15
N ASP A 137 1.38 3.69 -10.08
CA ASP A 137 1.55 5.15 -10.08
C ASP A 137 0.75 5.84 -11.19
N TRP A 138 -0.52 5.44 -11.32
CA TRP A 138 -1.38 5.94 -12.41
C TRP A 138 -1.69 7.44 -12.30
N SER A 139 -1.51 8.06 -11.14
CA SER A 139 -1.63 9.50 -10.95
C SER A 139 -0.32 10.26 -11.24
N ALA A 140 0.77 9.53 -11.54
CA ALA A 140 2.11 10.08 -11.77
C ALA A 140 2.57 11.02 -10.62
N THR A 141 2.25 10.65 -9.39
CA THR A 141 2.57 11.44 -8.20
C THR A 141 3.95 11.10 -7.62
N GLU A 142 4.46 9.93 -7.96
CA GLU A 142 5.78 9.43 -7.55
C GLU A 142 6.60 9.05 -8.80
N LEU A 143 7.89 8.95 -8.64
CA LEU A 143 8.79 8.64 -9.77
C LEU A 143 9.08 7.14 -9.92
N ASN A 144 8.67 6.32 -8.96
CA ASN A 144 9.06 4.91 -8.88
C ASN A 144 7.85 4.02 -8.64
N GLY A 145 7.57 3.11 -9.53
CA GLY A 145 6.53 2.08 -9.33
C GLY A 145 6.89 1.05 -8.26
N LEU A 146 8.19 0.79 -8.10
CA LEU A 146 8.77 -0.05 -7.07
C LEU A 146 10.01 0.64 -6.51
N MET A 147 10.05 0.86 -5.22
CA MET A 147 11.21 1.45 -4.55
C MET A 147 11.90 0.40 -3.68
N VAL A 148 13.18 0.20 -3.94
CA VAL A 148 14.06 -0.67 -3.14
C VAL A 148 15.20 0.17 -2.59
N SER A 149 15.34 0.19 -1.27
CA SER A 149 16.48 0.81 -0.60
C SER A 149 17.29 -0.26 0.14
N VAL A 150 18.55 -0.37 -0.21
CA VAL A 150 19.52 -1.27 0.44
C VAL A 150 20.42 -0.43 1.33
N PHE A 151 20.58 -0.85 2.55
CA PHE A 151 21.54 -0.26 3.47
C PHE A 151 22.81 -1.12 3.46
N VAL A 152 23.94 -0.51 3.19
CA VAL A 152 25.26 -1.14 3.29
C VAL A 152 25.83 -0.73 4.65
N ASP A 153 26.16 -1.68 5.48
CA ASP A 153 26.83 -1.48 6.77
C ASP A 153 28.33 -1.29 6.58
#